data_caf92a8796e38ee359f7b38ca97b15f2
#
_entry.id   caf92a8796e38ee359f7b38ca97b15f2
#
_cell.length_a   1.000
_cell.length_b   1.000
_cell.length_c   1.000
_cell.angle_alpha   90.00
_cell.angle_beta   90.00
_cell.angle_gamma   90.00
#
_symmetry.space_group_name_H-M   'P 1'
#
loop_
_entity.id
_entity.type
_entity.pdbx_description
1 polymer ?
#
loop_
_entity_poly.entity_id
_entity_poly.type
_entity_poly.pdbx_seq_one_letter_code
_entity_poly.pdbx_strand_id
1 'polypeptide(L)'
;MPRRFFKRYMPHPDRIKGNKSLRFLGALIHDPNLWHLNRHSVSRAMAIGLFWAMIPMPLQMLASAICAIPARANLPIAVGLVWLTNPLTMPPVFYGNYKVGAWLMDTPAMAMPEQLTLAWVAQMVNTHWQPLYLGSLVMAIVLAVLGYSLTQAYWRWWVGRSWRKRQKDRR
;
A
#
# COMPACT_ATOMS: atom_id res chain seq x y z
N MET A 1 -0.29 7.55 -25.50
CA MET A 1 1.08 7.07 -25.74
C MET A 1 1.97 7.28 -24.50
N PRO A 2 1.91 6.42 -23.47
CA PRO A 2 2.70 6.62 -22.24
C PRO A 2 4.11 6.00 -22.30
N ARG A 3 4.43 5.19 -23.33
CA ARG A 3 5.70 4.46 -23.40
C ARG A 3 6.96 5.33 -23.50
N ARG A 4 6.86 6.56 -24.00
CA ARG A 4 8.02 7.45 -24.18
C ARG A 4 8.43 8.17 -22.89
N PHE A 5 7.51 8.41 -21.97
CA PHE A 5 7.77 9.09 -20.69
C PHE A 5 8.58 8.19 -19.73
N PHE A 6 8.25 6.89 -19.66
CA PHE A 6 8.95 5.95 -18.80
C PHE A 6 10.37 5.63 -19.24
N LYS A 7 10.66 5.69 -20.56
CA LYS A 7 12.02 5.44 -21.08
C LYS A 7 13.06 6.50 -20.68
N ARG A 8 12.62 7.72 -20.31
CA ARG A 8 13.51 8.84 -19.98
C ARG A 8 14.01 8.81 -18.53
N TYR A 9 13.33 8.09 -17.65
CA TYR A 9 13.67 8.00 -16.22
C TYR A 9 14.23 6.63 -15.79
N MET A 10 14.33 5.67 -16.70
CA MET A 10 15.03 4.41 -16.40
C MET A 10 16.54 4.60 -16.51
N PRO A 11 17.31 4.28 -15.45
CA PRO A 11 18.77 4.21 -15.55
C PRO A 11 19.17 3.18 -16.61
N HIS A 12 20.20 3.50 -17.40
CA HIS A 12 20.71 2.59 -18.44
C HIS A 12 21.06 1.22 -17.83
N PRO A 13 20.61 0.11 -18.46
CA PRO A 13 20.84 -1.27 -17.97
C PRO A 13 22.31 -1.61 -17.74
N ASP A 14 23.22 -0.94 -18.45
CA ASP A 14 24.65 -1.23 -18.41
C ASP A 14 25.37 -0.76 -17.12
N ARG A 15 24.78 0.20 -16.37
CA ARG A 15 25.32 0.63 -15.08
C ARG A 15 24.99 -0.32 -13.93
N ILE A 16 24.03 -1.21 -14.13
CA ILE A 16 23.54 -2.17 -13.10
C ILE A 16 24.31 -3.50 -13.15
N LYS A 17 25.02 -3.77 -14.26
CA LYS A 17 25.71 -5.07 -14.50
C LYS A 17 26.96 -5.32 -13.64
N GLY A 18 27.48 -4.30 -12.94
CA GLY A 18 28.76 -4.40 -12.19
C GLY A 18 28.67 -4.94 -10.78
N ASN A 19 27.50 -4.97 -10.14
CA ASN A 19 27.37 -5.33 -8.72
C ASN A 19 26.44 -6.54 -8.53
N LYS A 20 26.93 -7.63 -7.91
CA LYS A 20 26.17 -8.89 -7.73
C LYS A 20 24.85 -8.69 -6.98
N SER A 21 24.82 -7.79 -5.98
CA SER A 21 23.61 -7.45 -5.22
C SER A 21 22.60 -6.65 -6.07
N LEU A 22 23.09 -5.76 -6.95
CA LEU A 22 22.26 -5.00 -7.88
C LEU A 22 21.76 -5.88 -9.04
N ARG A 23 22.47 -6.95 -9.37
CA ARG A 23 22.05 -7.91 -10.40
C ARG A 23 20.84 -8.75 -9.96
N PHE A 24 20.80 -9.15 -8.69
CA PHE A 24 19.64 -9.82 -8.09
C PHE A 24 18.44 -8.86 -8.01
N LEU A 25 18.66 -7.63 -7.54
CA LEU A 25 17.62 -6.59 -7.49
C LEU A 25 17.19 -6.18 -8.90
N GLY A 26 18.13 -6.09 -9.84
CA GLY A 26 17.86 -5.77 -11.25
C GLY A 26 16.96 -6.80 -11.93
N ALA A 27 17.20 -8.08 -11.70
CA ALA A 27 16.36 -9.16 -12.23
C ALA A 27 14.92 -9.11 -11.68
N LEU A 28 14.77 -8.76 -10.39
CA LEU A 28 13.46 -8.60 -9.75
C LEU A 28 12.73 -7.34 -10.23
N ILE A 29 13.42 -6.22 -10.40
CA ILE A 29 12.82 -4.95 -10.88
C ILE A 29 12.39 -5.05 -12.36
N HIS A 30 13.00 -5.94 -13.14
CA HIS A 30 12.63 -6.18 -14.54
C HIS A 30 11.43 -7.12 -14.72
N ASP A 31 10.85 -7.67 -13.63
CA ASP A 31 9.62 -8.47 -13.74
C ASP A 31 8.49 -7.61 -14.31
N PRO A 32 7.92 -7.98 -15.46
CA PRO A 32 6.82 -7.22 -16.07
C PRO A 32 5.62 -7.03 -15.14
N ASN A 33 5.41 -7.96 -14.18
CA ASN A 33 4.29 -7.88 -13.24
C ASN A 33 4.39 -6.68 -12.29
N LEU A 34 5.59 -6.18 -12.01
CA LEU A 34 5.77 -5.00 -11.16
C LEU A 34 5.24 -3.71 -11.82
N TRP A 35 5.17 -3.70 -13.14
CA TRP A 35 4.83 -2.51 -13.93
C TRP A 35 3.51 -2.66 -14.70
N HIS A 36 3.03 -3.89 -14.90
CA HIS A 36 1.82 -4.14 -15.65
C HIS A 36 0.59 -4.18 -14.74
N LEU A 37 -0.47 -3.52 -15.22
CA LEU A 37 -1.77 -3.52 -14.57
C LEU A 37 -2.51 -4.82 -14.92
N ASN A 38 -2.32 -5.85 -14.11
CA ASN A 38 -3.10 -7.07 -14.19
C ASN A 38 -3.83 -7.32 -12.85
N ARG A 39 -4.88 -8.13 -12.90
CA ARG A 39 -5.74 -8.41 -11.75
C ARG A 39 -4.96 -8.80 -10.49
N HIS A 40 -4.01 -9.70 -10.63
CA HIS A 40 -3.26 -10.24 -9.49
C HIS A 40 -2.22 -9.27 -8.95
N SER A 41 -1.50 -8.59 -9.86
CA SER A 41 -0.48 -7.61 -9.50
C SER A 41 -1.10 -6.41 -8.78
N VAL A 42 -2.22 -5.88 -9.30
CA VAL A 42 -2.92 -4.74 -8.68
C VAL A 42 -3.54 -5.12 -7.34
N SER A 43 -4.20 -6.29 -7.23
CA SER A 43 -4.82 -6.70 -5.96
C SER A 43 -3.79 -6.91 -4.85
N ARG A 44 -2.62 -7.50 -5.17
CA ARG A 44 -1.51 -7.64 -4.21
C ARG A 44 -0.95 -6.28 -3.81
N ALA A 45 -0.82 -5.37 -4.76
CA ALA A 45 -0.36 -4.01 -4.50
C ALA A 45 -1.30 -3.24 -3.58
N MET A 46 -2.62 -3.37 -3.78
CA MET A 46 -3.64 -2.80 -2.90
C MET A 46 -3.50 -3.33 -1.47
N ALA A 47 -3.32 -4.66 -1.31
CA ALA A 47 -3.13 -5.24 0.01
C ALA A 47 -1.87 -4.73 0.70
N ILE A 48 -0.73 -4.78 0.00
CA ILE A 48 0.57 -4.39 0.57
C ILE A 48 0.62 -2.89 0.87
N GLY A 49 0.17 -2.06 -0.05
CA GLY A 49 0.19 -0.60 0.13
C GLY A 49 -0.72 -0.13 1.26
N LEU A 50 -1.95 -0.66 1.35
CA LEU A 50 -2.88 -0.35 2.43
C LEU A 50 -2.39 -0.88 3.78
N PHE A 51 -1.77 -2.07 3.80
CA PHE A 51 -1.16 -2.60 5.02
C PHE A 51 -0.11 -1.65 5.57
N TRP A 52 0.88 -1.29 4.77
CA TRP A 52 1.97 -0.42 5.22
C TRP A 52 1.52 1.00 5.49
N ALA A 53 0.48 1.50 4.81
CA ALA A 53 -0.10 2.80 5.10
C ALA A 53 -0.64 2.92 6.54
N MET A 54 -1.10 1.84 7.14
CA MET A 54 -1.67 1.86 8.50
C MET A 54 -0.63 1.73 9.61
N ILE A 55 0.57 1.25 9.32
CA ILE A 55 1.61 1.03 10.34
C ILE A 55 2.39 2.34 10.59
N PRO A 56 2.40 2.87 11.83
CA PRO A 56 3.11 4.11 12.14
C PRO A 56 4.61 3.87 12.27
N MET A 57 5.32 3.82 11.15
CA MET A 57 6.77 3.66 11.12
C MET A 57 7.43 4.56 10.07
N PRO A 58 8.67 5.00 10.30
CA PRO A 58 9.45 5.66 9.26
C PRO A 58 9.74 4.67 8.12
N LEU A 59 9.96 5.18 6.91
CA LEU A 59 10.31 4.38 5.73
C LEU A 59 9.22 3.39 5.26
N GLN A 60 7.95 3.67 5.54
CA GLN A 60 6.80 2.87 5.08
C GLN A 60 6.83 2.58 3.57
N MET A 61 7.27 3.55 2.75
CA MET A 61 7.40 3.37 1.30
C MET A 61 8.43 2.31 0.94
N LEU A 62 9.56 2.28 1.67
CA LEU A 62 10.61 1.28 1.47
C LEU A 62 10.10 -0.11 1.89
N ALA A 63 9.44 -0.21 3.04
CA ALA A 63 8.85 -1.46 3.51
C ALA A 63 7.82 -2.01 2.53
N SER A 64 6.94 -1.14 2.00
CA SER A 64 5.98 -1.50 0.96
C SER A 64 6.67 -2.00 -0.32
N ALA A 65 7.73 -1.32 -0.77
CA ALA A 65 8.50 -1.73 -1.95
C ALA A 65 9.18 -3.10 -1.75
N ILE A 66 9.82 -3.32 -0.59
CA ILE A 66 10.48 -4.59 -0.24
C ILE A 66 9.46 -5.76 -0.25
N CYS A 67 8.24 -5.54 0.23
CA CYS A 67 7.18 -6.56 0.20
C CYS A 67 6.55 -6.73 -1.19
N ALA A 68 6.42 -5.66 -1.97
CA ALA A 68 5.80 -5.69 -3.28
C ALA A 68 6.61 -6.47 -4.32
N ILE A 69 7.95 -6.40 -4.26
CA ILE A 69 8.85 -7.05 -5.21
C ILE A 69 8.70 -8.57 -5.20
N PRO A 70 8.92 -9.30 -4.09
CA PRO A 70 8.78 -10.76 -4.05
C PRO A 70 7.34 -11.22 -4.27
N ALA A 71 6.35 -10.41 -3.86
CA ALA A 71 4.93 -10.68 -4.11
C ALA A 71 4.53 -10.47 -5.57
N ARG A 72 5.42 -9.97 -6.45
CA ARG A 72 5.13 -9.58 -7.84
C ARG A 72 3.91 -8.67 -7.92
N ALA A 73 3.80 -7.75 -6.98
CA ALA A 73 2.76 -6.74 -6.90
C ALA A 73 3.14 -5.51 -7.72
N ASN A 74 2.16 -4.74 -8.17
CA ASN A 74 2.43 -3.51 -8.89
C ASN A 74 3.12 -2.49 -7.98
N LEU A 75 4.40 -2.24 -8.23
CA LEU A 75 5.26 -1.43 -7.36
C LEU A 75 4.78 0.02 -7.23
N PRO A 76 4.46 0.74 -8.34
CA PRO A 76 3.92 2.09 -8.26
C PRO A 76 2.65 2.20 -7.41
N ILE A 77 1.75 1.24 -7.53
CA ILE A 77 0.50 1.25 -6.76
C ILE A 77 0.78 0.97 -5.27
N ALA A 78 1.60 -0.04 -4.96
CA ALA A 78 1.92 -0.39 -3.58
C ALA A 78 2.59 0.77 -2.83
N VAL A 79 3.60 1.39 -3.45
CA VAL A 79 4.31 2.54 -2.85
C VAL A 79 3.44 3.79 -2.82
N GLY A 80 2.65 4.04 -3.87
CA GLY A 80 1.75 5.20 -3.94
C GLY A 80 0.64 5.17 -2.89
N LEU A 81 0.11 3.99 -2.56
CA LEU A 81 -0.92 3.85 -1.53
C LEU A 81 -0.43 4.18 -0.11
N VAL A 82 0.86 4.09 0.15
CA VAL A 82 1.42 4.53 1.44
C VAL A 82 1.16 6.02 1.70
N TRP A 83 1.03 6.83 0.65
CA TRP A 83 0.66 8.25 0.76
C TRP A 83 -0.78 8.48 1.27
N LEU A 84 -1.57 7.43 1.46
CA LEU A 84 -2.84 7.50 2.20
C LEU A 84 -2.62 8.10 3.60
N THR A 85 -1.50 7.78 4.23
CA THR A 85 -1.02 8.42 5.46
C THR A 85 0.10 9.42 5.11
N ASN A 86 -0.29 10.65 4.87
CA ASN A 86 0.57 11.81 4.66
C ASN A 86 0.50 12.72 5.91
N PRO A 87 1.32 13.76 6.03
CA PRO A 87 1.30 14.65 7.21
C PRO A 87 -0.06 15.23 7.58
N LEU A 88 -0.97 15.39 6.62
CA LEU A 88 -2.31 15.90 6.85
C LEU A 88 -3.29 14.81 7.36
N THR A 89 -3.20 13.61 6.78
CA THR A 89 -4.11 12.49 7.10
C THR A 89 -3.60 11.59 8.21
N MET A 90 -2.31 11.66 8.52
CA MET A 90 -1.65 10.84 9.55
C MET A 90 -2.30 11.00 10.94
N PRO A 91 -2.55 12.23 11.45
CA PRO A 91 -3.14 12.38 12.78
C PRO A 91 -4.52 11.72 12.92
N PRO A 92 -5.52 11.97 12.04
CA PRO A 92 -6.83 11.35 12.19
C PRO A 92 -6.80 9.83 11.97
N VAL A 93 -5.96 9.32 11.04
CA VAL A 93 -5.83 7.88 10.79
C VAL A 93 -5.25 7.16 12.01
N PHE A 94 -4.15 7.67 12.57
CA PHE A 94 -3.51 7.05 13.73
C PHE A 94 -4.33 7.19 15.01
N TYR A 95 -5.11 8.28 15.16
CA TYR A 95 -6.08 8.36 16.23
C TYR A 95 -7.16 7.26 16.10
N GLY A 96 -7.68 7.03 14.89
CA GLY A 96 -8.61 5.94 14.64
C GLY A 96 -8.02 4.57 14.97
N ASN A 97 -6.78 4.32 14.53
CA ASN A 97 -6.04 3.10 14.86
C ASN A 97 -5.86 2.94 16.37
N TYR A 98 -5.46 4.01 17.06
CA TYR A 98 -5.33 4.02 18.51
C TYR A 98 -6.65 3.66 19.22
N LYS A 99 -7.78 4.22 18.79
CA LYS A 99 -9.09 3.89 19.37
C LYS A 99 -9.45 2.42 19.22
N VAL A 100 -9.16 1.83 18.05
CA VAL A 100 -9.37 0.39 17.82
C VAL A 100 -8.50 -0.44 18.77
N GLY A 101 -7.24 -0.07 18.95
CA GLY A 101 -6.33 -0.78 19.86
C GLY A 101 -6.71 -0.59 21.33
N ALA A 102 -7.11 0.61 21.75
CA ALA A 102 -7.59 0.88 23.10
C ALA A 102 -8.86 0.08 23.42
N TRP A 103 -9.77 -0.01 22.47
CA TRP A 103 -10.96 -0.85 22.57
C TRP A 103 -10.61 -2.34 22.73
N LEU A 104 -9.66 -2.85 21.95
CA LEU A 104 -9.20 -4.23 22.03
C LEU A 104 -8.46 -4.56 23.33
N MET A 105 -7.81 -3.56 23.95
CA MET A 105 -7.08 -3.70 25.20
C MET A 105 -7.93 -3.37 26.43
N ASP A 106 -9.21 -3.06 26.24
CA ASP A 106 -10.14 -2.61 27.28
C ASP A 106 -9.55 -1.45 28.12
N THR A 107 -8.83 -0.54 27.46
CA THR A 107 -8.23 0.63 28.10
C THR A 107 -9.05 1.88 27.78
N PRO A 108 -9.20 2.83 28.74
CA PRO A 108 -9.91 4.07 28.47
C PRO A 108 -9.22 4.85 27.33
N ALA A 109 -9.96 5.09 26.24
CA ALA A 109 -9.42 5.86 25.14
C ALA A 109 -9.25 7.33 25.53
N MET A 110 -8.11 7.91 25.19
CA MET A 110 -7.86 9.35 25.35
C MET A 110 -8.88 10.14 24.53
N ALA A 111 -9.37 11.25 25.08
CA ALA A 111 -10.22 12.16 24.34
C ALA A 111 -9.49 12.72 23.10
N MET A 112 -10.26 13.04 22.09
CA MET A 112 -9.70 13.64 20.88
C MET A 112 -9.11 15.01 21.21
N PRO A 113 -7.85 15.30 20.90
CA PRO A 113 -7.26 16.60 21.15
C PRO A 113 -7.93 17.67 20.27
N GLU A 114 -7.95 18.89 20.75
CA GLU A 114 -8.49 20.05 19.97
C GLU A 114 -7.74 20.26 18.66
N GLN A 115 -6.45 19.92 18.62
CA GLN A 115 -5.62 20.03 17.43
C GLN A 115 -4.87 18.74 17.14
N LEU A 116 -5.17 18.13 16.00
CA LEU A 116 -4.49 16.94 15.48
C LEU A 116 -3.21 17.35 14.75
N THR A 117 -2.10 17.46 15.48
CA THR A 117 -0.80 17.87 14.96
C THR A 117 0.16 16.69 14.82
N LEU A 118 1.22 16.84 14.02
CA LEU A 118 2.29 15.83 13.91
C LEU A 118 3.03 15.66 15.25
N ALA A 119 3.20 16.74 16.02
CA ALA A 119 3.79 16.68 17.35
C ALA A 119 2.97 15.78 18.29
N TRP A 120 1.65 15.90 18.23
CA TRP A 120 0.76 15.02 18.98
C TRP A 120 0.88 13.55 18.56
N VAL A 121 1.02 13.27 17.25
CA VAL A 121 1.27 11.89 16.75
C VAL A 121 2.58 11.35 17.30
N ALA A 122 3.65 12.13 17.31
CA ALA A 122 4.93 11.72 17.87
C ALA A 122 4.83 11.42 19.39
N GLN A 123 4.10 12.23 20.13
CA GLN A 123 3.82 11.99 21.56
C GLN A 123 3.00 10.70 21.74
N MET A 124 1.97 10.48 20.92
CA MET A 124 1.14 9.28 20.96
C MET A 124 1.98 8.01 20.69
N VAL A 125 2.87 8.03 19.71
CA VAL A 125 3.78 6.92 19.44
C VAL A 125 4.67 6.60 20.63
N ASN A 126 5.14 7.62 21.37
CA ASN A 126 6.02 7.42 22.52
C ASN A 126 5.27 6.97 23.77
N THR A 127 4.07 7.50 24.02
CA THR A 127 3.35 7.30 25.28
C THR A 127 2.32 6.16 25.21
N HIS A 128 1.68 5.98 24.07
CA HIS A 128 0.58 5.01 23.86
C HIS A 128 0.87 4.05 22.69
N TRP A 129 2.11 3.62 22.56
CA TRP A 129 2.53 2.78 21.43
C TRP A 129 1.81 1.43 21.38
N GLN A 130 1.51 0.79 22.55
CA GLN A 130 0.86 -0.52 22.59
C GLN A 130 -0.52 -0.51 21.91
N PRO A 131 -1.50 0.30 22.35
CA PRO A 131 -2.79 0.35 21.69
C PRO A 131 -2.69 0.90 20.27
N LEU A 132 -1.78 1.86 20.00
CA LEU A 132 -1.59 2.39 18.66
C LEU A 132 -1.13 1.31 17.68
N TYR A 133 -0.08 0.55 18.01
CA TYR A 133 0.45 -0.49 17.11
C TYR A 133 -0.49 -1.69 16.98
N LEU A 134 -1.16 -2.10 18.07
CA LEU A 134 -2.15 -3.17 18.01
C LEU A 134 -3.32 -2.81 17.09
N GLY A 135 -3.89 -1.62 17.27
CA GLY A 135 -4.98 -1.15 16.43
C GLY A 135 -4.54 -0.91 14.98
N SER A 136 -3.32 -0.38 14.78
CA SER A 136 -2.74 -0.24 13.45
C SER A 136 -2.58 -1.58 12.74
N LEU A 137 -2.13 -2.62 13.44
CA LEU A 137 -1.99 -3.96 12.87
C LEU A 137 -3.35 -4.54 12.46
N VAL A 138 -4.35 -4.41 13.30
CA VAL A 138 -5.71 -4.87 13.00
C VAL A 138 -6.28 -4.12 11.80
N MET A 139 -6.19 -2.80 11.80
CA MET A 139 -6.66 -1.98 10.67
C MET A 139 -5.88 -2.27 9.38
N ALA A 140 -4.56 -2.48 9.47
CA ALA A 140 -3.71 -2.87 8.36
C ALA A 140 -4.18 -4.18 7.71
N ILE A 141 -4.45 -5.21 8.53
CA ILE A 141 -4.94 -6.51 8.05
C ILE A 141 -6.32 -6.36 7.41
N VAL A 142 -7.25 -5.68 8.10
CA VAL A 142 -8.61 -5.48 7.59
C VAL A 142 -8.59 -4.75 6.25
N LEU A 143 -7.86 -3.65 6.15
CA LEU A 143 -7.78 -2.87 4.91
C LEU A 143 -7.02 -3.61 3.80
N ALA A 144 -6.00 -4.39 4.13
CA ALA A 144 -5.31 -5.23 3.16
C ALA A 144 -6.25 -6.29 2.56
N VAL A 145 -7.01 -7.00 3.39
CA VAL A 145 -7.98 -8.00 2.94
C VAL A 145 -9.11 -7.36 2.13
N LEU A 146 -9.65 -6.24 2.59
CA LEU A 146 -10.68 -5.49 1.87
C LEU A 146 -10.16 -4.97 0.53
N GLY A 147 -9.00 -4.34 0.50
CA GLY A 147 -8.40 -3.81 -0.72
C GLY A 147 -8.13 -4.91 -1.75
N TYR A 148 -7.59 -6.04 -1.30
CA TYR A 148 -7.40 -7.21 -2.16
C TYR A 148 -8.72 -7.72 -2.73
N SER A 149 -9.70 -7.96 -1.86
CA SER A 149 -10.98 -8.57 -2.21
C SER A 149 -11.82 -7.67 -3.12
N LEU A 150 -11.91 -6.38 -2.80
CA LEU A 150 -12.63 -5.39 -3.61
C LEU A 150 -12.01 -5.24 -5.00
N THR A 151 -10.68 -5.21 -5.08
CA THR A 151 -9.98 -5.15 -6.37
C THR A 151 -10.26 -6.39 -7.21
N GLN A 152 -10.23 -7.58 -6.62
CA GLN A 152 -10.55 -8.84 -7.30
C GLN A 152 -12.00 -8.87 -7.77
N ALA A 153 -12.95 -8.45 -6.92
CA ALA A 153 -14.38 -8.39 -7.25
C ALA A 153 -14.66 -7.40 -8.38
N TYR A 154 -14.10 -6.17 -8.27
CA TYR A 154 -14.21 -5.15 -9.30
C TYR A 154 -13.70 -5.64 -10.66
N TRP A 155 -12.55 -6.30 -10.70
CA TRP A 155 -11.98 -6.80 -11.95
C TRP A 155 -12.82 -7.91 -12.58
N ARG A 156 -13.35 -8.83 -11.77
CA ARG A 156 -14.28 -9.87 -12.26
C ARG A 156 -15.56 -9.28 -12.84
N TRP A 157 -16.14 -8.31 -12.13
CA TRP A 157 -17.33 -7.63 -12.59
C TRP A 157 -17.09 -6.88 -13.92
N TRP A 158 -15.99 -6.14 -14.00
CA TRP A 158 -15.66 -5.35 -15.20
C TRP A 158 -15.40 -6.23 -16.42
N VAL A 159 -14.64 -7.32 -16.28
CA VAL A 159 -14.39 -8.29 -17.34
C VAL A 159 -15.71 -8.94 -17.79
N GLY A 160 -16.54 -9.40 -16.84
CA GLY A 160 -17.84 -10.01 -17.15
C GLY A 160 -18.77 -9.07 -17.93
N ARG A 161 -18.78 -7.78 -17.56
CA ARG A 161 -19.56 -6.75 -18.29
C ARG A 161 -19.05 -6.54 -19.72
N SER A 162 -17.74 -6.53 -19.90
CA SER A 162 -17.11 -6.35 -21.21
C SER A 162 -17.41 -7.54 -22.16
N TRP A 163 -17.41 -8.75 -21.62
CA TRP A 163 -17.78 -9.96 -22.39
C TRP A 163 -19.24 -9.93 -22.85
N ARG A 164 -20.18 -9.58 -21.97
CA ARG A 164 -21.60 -9.48 -22.30
C ARG A 164 -21.86 -8.42 -23.38
N LYS A 165 -21.16 -7.30 -23.37
CA LYS A 165 -21.25 -6.26 -24.40
C LYS A 165 -20.82 -6.80 -25.76
N ARG A 166 -19.66 -7.48 -25.84
CA ARG A 166 -19.15 -8.06 -27.10
C ARG A 166 -20.06 -9.16 -27.67
N GLN A 167 -20.76 -9.91 -26.82
CA GLN A 167 -21.72 -10.91 -27.28
C GLN A 167 -22.99 -10.28 -27.90
N LYS A 168 -23.41 -9.12 -27.37
CA LYS A 168 -24.55 -8.38 -27.96
C LYS A 168 -24.19 -7.77 -29.33
N ASP A 169 -22.98 -7.26 -29.47
CA ASP A 169 -22.51 -6.62 -30.71
C ASP A 169 -22.23 -7.65 -31.85
N ARG A 170 -22.26 -8.97 -31.55
CA ARG A 170 -22.09 -10.06 -32.52
C ARG A 170 -23.40 -10.72 -32.97
N ARG A 171 -24.51 -10.34 -32.38
CA ARG A 171 -25.89 -10.78 -32.78
C ARG A 171 -26.57 -9.72 -33.57
#